data_b3738099dda726eec5edabf4fb2db07b
#
_entry.id   b3738099dda726eec5edabf4fb2db07b
#
_cell.length_a   1.000
_cell.length_b   1.000
_cell.length_c   1.000
_cell.angle_alpha   90.00
_cell.angle_beta   90.00
_cell.angle_gamma   90.00
#
_symmetry.space_group_name_H-M   'P 1'
#
loop_
_entity.id
_entity.type
_entity.pdbx_description
1 polymer ?
#
loop_
_entity_poly.entity_id
_entity_poly.type
_entity_poly.pdbx_seq_one_letter_code
_entity_poly.pdbx_strand_id
1 'polypeptide(L)'
;MTALFDPSLYSGISLIGLAWTLLTFFLMFSATGKRLLSNPLGIVVAAAALFPSLWLVTSQMKVLTALTGGIAPLDAQFGYHQPEIAQFAQALNEGGRKIYAQFQLGADTLAPPGFCCFLMSVYRSTVRSQVVRTLCDAMAFVYFVSVLIANSLMPVMILNYPAQDGLVLSTLYWLIPLCDTIKYSVHGLAWLIILTAWVKQLADMILSRKKS
;
A
#
# COMPACT_ATOMS: atom_id res chain seq x y z
N MET A 1 -13.77 17.20 14.09
CA MET A 1 -13.58 15.84 13.59
C MET A 1 -14.31 15.53 12.28
N THR A 2 -15.43 16.19 11.99
CA THR A 2 -16.27 15.95 10.79
C THR A 2 -15.67 16.37 9.46
N ALA A 3 -14.73 17.33 9.42
CA ALA A 3 -14.16 17.83 8.17
C ALA A 3 -13.27 16.81 7.40
N LEU A 4 -12.75 15.78 8.07
CA LEU A 4 -11.92 14.73 7.43
C LEU A 4 -12.75 13.70 6.65
N PHE A 5 -14.08 13.73 6.78
CA PHE A 5 -15.00 12.78 6.17
C PHE A 5 -16.08 13.47 5.32
N ASP A 6 -15.75 14.60 4.73
CA ASP A 6 -16.62 15.29 3.77
C ASP A 6 -16.68 14.48 2.45
N PRO A 7 -17.88 14.08 1.99
CA PRO A 7 -18.04 13.31 0.75
C PRO A 7 -17.44 13.97 -0.49
N SER A 8 -17.43 15.31 -0.56
CA SER A 8 -16.83 16.06 -1.67
C SER A 8 -15.31 15.93 -1.69
N LEU A 9 -14.67 15.90 -0.52
CA LEU A 9 -13.22 15.67 -0.39
C LEU A 9 -12.85 14.26 -0.87
N TYR A 10 -13.67 13.25 -0.55
CA TYR A 10 -13.39 11.87 -0.96
C TYR A 10 -13.50 11.65 -2.46
N SER A 11 -14.44 12.30 -3.15
CA SER A 11 -14.53 12.20 -4.60
C SER A 11 -13.30 12.79 -5.28
N GLY A 12 -12.79 13.92 -4.80
CA GLY A 12 -11.54 14.52 -5.27
C GLY A 12 -10.32 13.63 -5.00
N ILE A 13 -10.19 13.10 -3.78
CA ILE A 13 -9.09 12.19 -3.41
C ILE A 13 -9.14 10.92 -4.26
N SER A 14 -10.31 10.33 -4.51
CA SER A 14 -10.46 9.13 -5.33
C SER A 14 -10.04 9.37 -6.79
N LEU A 15 -10.36 10.54 -7.37
CA LEU A 15 -9.90 10.91 -8.72
C LEU A 15 -8.38 11.09 -8.78
N ILE A 16 -7.80 11.74 -7.78
CA ILE A 16 -6.34 11.87 -7.66
C ILE A 16 -5.69 10.50 -7.51
N GLY A 17 -6.26 9.63 -6.67
CA GLY A 17 -5.79 8.25 -6.48
C GLY A 17 -5.82 7.44 -7.77
N LEU A 18 -6.90 7.55 -8.55
CA LEU A 18 -7.00 6.90 -9.86
C LEU A 18 -5.94 7.42 -10.84
N ALA A 19 -5.81 8.73 -10.96
CA ALA A 19 -4.79 9.35 -11.83
C ALA A 19 -3.37 8.93 -11.41
N TRP A 20 -3.09 8.91 -10.11
CA TRP A 20 -1.82 8.47 -9.55
C TRP A 20 -1.57 6.97 -9.81
N THR A 21 -2.59 6.13 -9.68
CA THR A 21 -2.55 4.72 -10.05
C THR A 21 -2.18 4.51 -11.52
N LEU A 22 -2.85 5.21 -12.44
CA LEU A 22 -2.57 5.15 -13.88
C LEU A 22 -1.14 5.62 -14.22
N LEU A 23 -0.71 6.72 -13.60
CA LEU A 23 0.66 7.21 -13.74
C LEU A 23 1.68 6.18 -13.24
N THR A 24 1.40 5.51 -12.12
CA THR A 24 2.27 4.47 -11.57
C THR A 24 2.39 3.29 -12.53
N PHE A 25 1.31 2.82 -13.14
CA PHE A 25 1.38 1.80 -14.20
C PHE A 25 2.26 2.26 -15.36
N PHE A 26 2.10 3.49 -15.83
CA PHE A 26 2.96 4.04 -16.88
C PHE A 26 4.43 4.03 -16.46
N LEU A 27 4.75 4.48 -15.25
CA LEU A 27 6.12 4.51 -14.72
C LEU A 27 6.72 3.11 -14.58
N MET A 28 5.93 2.11 -14.22
CA MET A 28 6.38 0.72 -14.07
C MET A 28 6.69 0.05 -15.42
N PHE A 29 5.87 0.28 -16.43
CA PHE A 29 5.92 -0.51 -17.66
C PHE A 29 6.60 0.20 -18.83
N SER A 30 6.61 1.54 -18.87
CA SER A 30 7.27 2.27 -19.96
C SER A 30 8.80 2.36 -19.75
N ALA A 31 9.54 2.36 -20.86
CA ALA A 31 10.99 2.58 -20.82
C ALA A 31 11.35 3.97 -20.23
N THR A 32 10.57 4.99 -20.58
CA THR A 32 10.71 6.36 -20.04
C THR A 32 10.48 6.38 -18.55
N GLY A 33 9.39 5.76 -18.06
CA GLY A 33 9.09 5.68 -16.63
C GLY A 33 10.19 4.96 -15.85
N LYS A 34 10.65 3.83 -16.33
CA LYS A 34 11.78 3.09 -15.73
C LYS A 34 13.06 3.92 -15.65
N ARG A 35 13.33 4.74 -16.68
CA ARG A 35 14.48 5.65 -16.70
C ARG A 35 14.31 6.78 -15.67
N LEU A 36 13.12 7.37 -15.56
CA LEU A 36 12.82 8.39 -14.56
C LEU A 36 12.99 7.86 -13.14
N LEU A 37 12.44 6.69 -12.85
CA LEU A 37 12.58 6.04 -11.53
C LEU A 37 14.03 5.62 -11.21
N SER A 38 14.89 5.44 -12.21
CA SER A 38 16.31 5.13 -12.00
C SER A 38 17.16 6.38 -11.70
N ASN A 39 16.60 7.57 -11.83
CA ASN A 39 17.30 8.81 -11.50
C ASN A 39 17.22 9.06 -9.99
N PRO A 40 18.30 9.51 -9.31
CA PRO A 40 18.25 9.90 -7.91
C PRO A 40 17.15 10.91 -7.57
N LEU A 41 16.83 11.83 -8.48
CA LEU A 41 15.70 12.75 -8.33
C LEU A 41 14.35 12.00 -8.23
N GLY A 42 14.23 10.82 -8.86
CA GLY A 42 13.04 9.97 -8.77
C GLY A 42 12.76 9.52 -7.33
N ILE A 43 13.79 9.28 -6.53
CA ILE A 43 13.63 8.95 -5.09
C ILE A 43 13.01 10.13 -4.34
N VAL A 44 13.50 11.34 -4.59
CA VAL A 44 13.01 12.56 -3.93
C VAL A 44 11.55 12.82 -4.29
N VAL A 45 11.21 12.73 -5.59
CA VAL A 45 9.84 12.95 -6.08
C VAL A 45 8.89 11.87 -5.53
N ALA A 46 9.31 10.60 -5.56
CA ALA A 46 8.49 9.51 -5.02
C ALA A 46 8.31 9.62 -3.50
N ALA A 47 9.33 10.02 -2.75
CA ALA A 47 9.24 10.29 -1.32
C ALA A 47 8.30 11.45 -1.02
N ALA A 48 8.39 12.55 -1.79
CA ALA A 48 7.52 13.72 -1.65
C ALA A 48 6.04 13.40 -1.89
N ALA A 49 5.74 12.41 -2.74
CA ALA A 49 4.38 11.92 -2.95
C ALA A 49 3.95 10.92 -1.86
N LEU A 50 4.86 10.05 -1.41
CA LEU A 50 4.58 9.00 -0.43
C LEU A 50 4.32 9.55 0.99
N PHE A 51 5.18 10.42 1.51
CA PHE A 51 5.09 10.84 2.91
C PHE A 51 3.79 11.57 3.26
N PRO A 52 3.27 12.53 2.46
CA PRO A 52 1.97 13.13 2.71
C PRO A 52 0.82 12.11 2.66
N SER A 53 0.89 11.13 1.73
CA SER A 53 -0.10 10.06 1.63
C SER A 53 -0.10 9.17 2.88
N LEU A 54 1.07 8.77 3.36
CA LEU A 54 1.21 7.99 4.60
C LEU A 54 0.73 8.78 5.82
N TRP A 55 1.02 10.08 5.89
CA TRP A 55 0.52 10.92 6.98
C TRP A 55 -1.01 10.98 6.98
N LEU A 56 -1.63 11.14 5.81
CA LEU A 56 -3.09 11.15 5.67
C LEU A 56 -3.67 9.80 6.10
N VAL A 57 -3.16 8.69 5.58
CA VAL A 57 -3.59 7.32 5.91
C VAL A 57 -3.47 7.07 7.42
N THR A 58 -2.31 7.33 8.01
CA THR A 58 -2.09 7.09 9.45
C THR A 58 -2.96 7.98 10.34
N SER A 59 -3.25 9.20 9.91
CA SER A 59 -4.15 10.10 10.63
C SER A 59 -5.59 9.58 10.62
N GLN A 60 -6.07 9.06 9.49
CA GLN A 60 -7.41 8.47 9.37
C GLN A 60 -7.52 7.12 10.09
N MET A 61 -6.46 6.29 10.06
CA MET A 61 -6.41 5.05 10.84
C MET A 61 -6.59 5.29 12.34
N LYS A 62 -6.00 6.35 12.89
CA LYS A 62 -6.21 6.73 14.30
C LYS A 62 -7.67 7.05 14.60
N VAL A 63 -8.36 7.75 13.69
CA VAL A 63 -9.79 8.04 13.83
C VAL A 63 -10.61 6.75 13.77
N LEU A 64 -10.34 5.86 12.83
CA LEU A 64 -11.01 4.56 12.71
C LEU A 64 -10.79 3.69 13.95
N THR A 65 -9.57 3.65 14.48
CA THR A 65 -9.26 2.95 15.75
C THR A 65 -10.06 3.52 16.93
N ALA A 66 -10.22 4.84 16.99
CA ALA A 66 -11.05 5.46 18.03
C ALA A 66 -12.53 5.13 17.86
N LEU A 67 -13.05 5.07 16.63
CA LEU A 67 -14.45 4.69 16.33
C LEU A 67 -14.75 3.24 16.70
N THR A 68 -13.78 2.35 16.69
CA THR A 68 -13.93 0.93 17.05
C THR A 68 -13.63 0.64 18.51
N GLY A 69 -13.37 1.67 19.33
CA GLY A 69 -13.02 1.48 20.74
C GLY A 69 -11.61 0.86 20.94
N GLY A 70 -10.71 1.06 20.00
CA GLY A 70 -9.30 0.63 20.09
C GLY A 70 -8.92 -0.55 19.17
N ILE A 71 -9.87 -1.10 18.40
CA ILE A 71 -9.55 -2.14 17.42
C ILE A 71 -8.90 -1.49 16.19
N ALA A 72 -7.71 -1.96 15.83
CA ALA A 72 -7.01 -1.46 14.66
C ALA A 72 -7.78 -1.79 13.36
N PRO A 73 -7.75 -0.91 12.33
CA PRO A 73 -8.29 -1.23 11.01
C PRO A 73 -7.70 -2.52 10.43
N LEU A 74 -8.48 -3.26 9.65
CA LEU A 74 -8.08 -4.58 9.12
C LEU A 74 -6.79 -4.52 8.31
N ASP A 75 -6.64 -3.51 7.49
CA ASP A 75 -5.46 -3.24 6.67
C ASP A 75 -4.19 -2.87 7.47
N ALA A 76 -4.31 -2.64 8.77
CA ALA A 76 -3.19 -2.50 9.70
C ALA A 76 -2.85 -3.81 10.45
N GLN A 77 -3.62 -4.87 10.22
CA GLN A 77 -3.44 -6.17 10.86
C GLN A 77 -2.82 -7.17 9.86
N PHE A 78 -1.82 -7.92 10.31
CA PHE A 78 -1.23 -8.98 9.50
C PHE A 78 -1.96 -10.31 9.72
N GLY A 79 -2.40 -10.95 8.63
CA GLY A 79 -2.94 -12.30 8.69
C GLY A 79 -4.28 -12.41 9.42
N TYR A 80 -5.14 -11.37 9.36
CA TYR A 80 -6.47 -11.43 9.93
C TYR A 80 -7.38 -12.40 9.17
N HIS A 81 -8.39 -12.92 9.87
CA HIS A 81 -9.34 -13.90 9.36
C HIS A 81 -10.79 -13.47 9.62
N GLN A 82 -11.74 -14.33 9.32
CA GLN A 82 -13.16 -14.03 9.46
C GLN A 82 -13.58 -13.55 10.87
N PRO A 83 -13.08 -14.10 12.00
CA PRO A 83 -13.41 -13.57 13.33
C PRO A 83 -13.01 -12.12 13.54
N GLU A 84 -11.80 -11.74 13.13
CA GLU A 84 -11.29 -10.36 13.26
C GLU A 84 -12.09 -9.39 12.36
N ILE A 85 -12.47 -9.84 11.15
CA ILE A 85 -13.33 -9.08 10.25
C ILE A 85 -14.69 -8.84 10.92
N ALA A 86 -15.29 -9.88 11.49
CA ALA A 86 -16.57 -9.79 12.20
C ALA A 86 -16.49 -8.84 13.41
N GLN A 87 -15.45 -8.99 14.22
CA GLN A 87 -15.21 -8.14 15.38
C GLN A 87 -15.06 -6.65 14.98
N PHE A 88 -14.25 -6.37 13.97
CA PHE A 88 -14.06 -5.02 13.47
C PHE A 88 -15.35 -4.42 12.87
N ALA A 89 -16.05 -5.18 12.03
CA ALA A 89 -17.29 -4.75 11.40
C ALA A 89 -18.43 -4.52 12.41
N GLN A 90 -18.48 -5.32 13.50
CA GLN A 90 -19.44 -5.12 14.61
C GLN A 90 -19.12 -3.88 15.42
N ALA A 91 -17.84 -3.62 15.69
CA ALA A 91 -17.40 -2.43 16.42
C ALA A 91 -17.71 -1.14 15.64
N LEU A 92 -17.69 -1.20 14.30
CA LEU A 92 -18.16 -0.14 13.44
C LEU A 92 -19.70 -0.18 13.34
N ASN A 93 -20.38 0.86 13.79
CA ASN A 93 -21.80 1.04 13.44
C ASN A 93 -21.94 1.29 11.92
N GLU A 94 -23.18 1.42 11.42
CA GLU A 94 -23.41 1.64 9.99
C GLU A 94 -22.68 2.89 9.44
N GLY A 95 -22.68 4.00 10.20
CA GLY A 95 -21.94 5.21 9.84
C GLY A 95 -20.43 4.98 9.80
N GLY A 96 -19.90 4.24 10.78
CA GLY A 96 -18.48 3.86 10.83
C GLY A 96 -18.06 2.98 9.66
N ARG A 97 -18.90 2.04 9.21
CA ARG A 97 -18.64 1.22 8.02
C ARG A 97 -18.59 2.05 6.75
N LYS A 98 -19.47 3.04 6.61
CA LYS A 98 -19.41 3.99 5.47
C LYS A 98 -18.13 4.81 5.48
N ILE A 99 -17.72 5.30 6.65
CA ILE A 99 -16.44 6.03 6.83
C ILE A 99 -15.25 5.14 6.45
N TYR A 100 -15.24 3.88 6.90
CA TYR A 100 -14.15 2.96 6.55
C TYR A 100 -14.11 2.64 5.06
N ALA A 101 -15.27 2.43 4.42
CA ALA A 101 -15.35 2.24 2.98
C ALA A 101 -14.83 3.46 2.19
N GLN A 102 -15.16 4.66 2.64
CA GLN A 102 -14.64 5.91 2.06
C GLN A 102 -13.12 6.03 2.24
N PHE A 103 -12.58 5.67 3.40
CA PHE A 103 -11.14 5.63 3.64
C PHE A 103 -10.43 4.71 2.65
N GLN A 104 -10.92 3.49 2.44
CA GLN A 104 -10.36 2.51 1.52
C GLN A 104 -10.32 3.01 0.07
N LEU A 105 -11.43 3.58 -0.41
CA LEU A 105 -11.54 4.10 -1.78
C LEU A 105 -10.88 5.48 -1.98
N GLY A 106 -10.60 6.19 -0.89
CA GLY A 106 -10.05 7.53 -0.91
C GLY A 106 -8.58 7.57 -0.50
N ALA A 107 -8.34 7.83 0.79
CA ALA A 107 -6.99 8.09 1.29
C ALA A 107 -6.05 6.90 1.12
N ASP A 108 -6.55 5.69 1.33
CA ASP A 108 -5.71 4.48 1.23
C ASP A 108 -5.33 4.13 -0.22
N THR A 109 -6.00 4.68 -1.23
CA THR A 109 -5.60 4.54 -2.64
C THR A 109 -4.40 5.42 -3.03
N LEU A 110 -4.04 6.41 -2.22
CA LEU A 110 -2.93 7.34 -2.52
C LEU A 110 -1.56 6.76 -2.12
N ALA A 111 -1.48 6.03 -1.03
CA ALA A 111 -0.22 5.54 -0.50
C ALA A 111 0.43 4.42 -1.35
N PRO A 112 -0.29 3.40 -1.84
CA PRO A 112 0.29 2.30 -2.60
C PRO A 112 1.05 2.71 -3.87
N PRO A 113 0.52 3.61 -4.73
CA PRO A 113 1.25 4.10 -5.88
C PRO A 113 2.55 4.82 -5.51
N GLY A 114 2.48 5.69 -4.50
CA GLY A 114 3.65 6.41 -3.97
C GLY A 114 4.71 5.46 -3.43
N PHE A 115 4.27 4.47 -2.65
CA PHE A 115 5.15 3.45 -2.10
C PHE A 115 5.80 2.59 -3.18
N CYS A 116 5.04 2.18 -4.19
CA CYS A 116 5.54 1.42 -5.33
C CYS A 116 6.62 2.20 -6.09
N CYS A 117 6.36 3.45 -6.45
CA CYS A 117 7.33 4.33 -7.10
C CYS A 117 8.58 4.56 -6.25
N PHE A 118 8.42 4.74 -4.94
CA PHE A 118 9.53 4.91 -4.01
C PHE A 118 10.41 3.66 -3.95
N LEU A 119 9.83 2.47 -3.73
CA LEU A 119 10.56 1.21 -3.77
C LEU A 119 11.31 1.02 -5.09
N MET A 120 10.63 1.24 -6.22
CA MET A 120 11.25 1.11 -7.54
C MET A 120 12.44 2.05 -7.70
N SER A 121 12.33 3.30 -7.26
CA SER A 121 13.43 4.25 -7.34
C SER A 121 14.61 3.85 -6.45
N VAL A 122 14.33 3.38 -5.24
CA VAL A 122 15.38 2.94 -4.30
C VAL A 122 16.11 1.71 -4.82
N TYR A 123 15.42 0.62 -5.18
CA TYR A 123 16.15 -0.58 -5.63
C TYR A 123 16.83 -0.38 -6.98
N ARG A 124 16.28 0.44 -7.89
CA ARG A 124 16.93 0.74 -9.18
C ARG A 124 18.22 1.53 -9.02
N SER A 125 18.31 2.37 -7.99
CA SER A 125 19.54 3.11 -7.65
C SER A 125 20.57 2.26 -6.89
N THR A 126 20.14 1.24 -6.15
CA THR A 126 21.00 0.46 -5.25
C THR A 126 21.36 -0.91 -5.78
N VAL A 127 20.45 -1.61 -6.44
CA VAL A 127 20.67 -2.98 -6.95
C VAL A 127 21.34 -2.94 -8.31
N ARG A 128 22.53 -3.52 -8.43
CA ARG A 128 23.30 -3.57 -9.70
C ARG A 128 22.87 -4.72 -10.62
N SER A 129 22.47 -5.86 -10.05
CA SER A 129 22.09 -7.06 -10.82
C SER A 129 20.78 -6.84 -11.58
N GLN A 130 20.78 -7.03 -12.89
CA GLN A 130 19.58 -6.92 -13.73
C GLN A 130 18.52 -7.98 -13.34
N VAL A 131 18.95 -9.20 -13.04
CA VAL A 131 18.04 -10.28 -12.60
C VAL A 131 17.31 -9.89 -11.32
N VAL A 132 18.05 -9.37 -10.33
CA VAL A 132 17.46 -8.93 -9.07
C VAL A 132 16.53 -7.72 -9.28
N ARG A 133 16.87 -6.78 -10.17
CA ARG A 133 15.99 -5.67 -10.54
C ARG A 133 14.68 -6.17 -11.15
N THR A 134 14.73 -7.14 -12.06
CA THR A 134 13.52 -7.73 -12.66
C THR A 134 12.65 -8.41 -11.61
N LEU A 135 13.26 -9.13 -10.66
CA LEU A 135 12.54 -9.70 -9.53
C LEU A 135 11.86 -8.61 -8.67
N CYS A 136 12.59 -7.55 -8.35
CA CYS A 136 12.02 -6.41 -7.60
C CYS A 136 10.88 -5.71 -8.37
N ASP A 137 10.99 -5.58 -9.70
CA ASP A 137 9.89 -5.06 -10.54
C ASP A 137 8.63 -5.95 -10.42
N ALA A 138 8.81 -7.27 -10.50
CA ALA A 138 7.72 -8.22 -10.35
C ALA A 138 7.09 -8.14 -8.94
N MET A 139 7.92 -8.04 -7.91
CA MET A 139 7.44 -7.87 -6.52
C MET A 139 6.67 -6.56 -6.34
N ALA A 140 7.18 -5.45 -6.87
CA ALA A 140 6.47 -4.17 -6.82
C ALA A 140 5.11 -4.24 -7.53
N PHE A 141 5.04 -4.95 -8.66
CA PHE A 141 3.78 -5.19 -9.36
C PHE A 141 2.80 -6.05 -8.55
N VAL A 142 3.26 -7.17 -7.99
CA VAL A 142 2.44 -8.05 -7.14
C VAL A 142 1.92 -7.28 -5.92
N TYR A 143 2.77 -6.53 -5.22
CA TYR A 143 2.37 -5.64 -4.13
C TYR A 143 1.25 -4.71 -4.58
N PHE A 144 1.47 -3.98 -5.68
CA PHE A 144 0.55 -2.95 -6.16
C PHE A 144 -0.83 -3.53 -6.53
N VAL A 145 -0.84 -4.64 -7.27
CA VAL A 145 -2.09 -5.32 -7.65
C VAL A 145 -2.83 -5.87 -6.43
N SER A 146 -2.11 -6.47 -5.48
CA SER A 146 -2.72 -6.99 -4.24
C SER A 146 -3.41 -5.89 -3.44
N VAL A 147 -2.76 -4.72 -3.30
CA VAL A 147 -3.37 -3.58 -2.60
C VAL A 147 -4.57 -3.03 -3.35
N LEU A 148 -4.51 -2.90 -4.67
CA LEU A 148 -5.64 -2.41 -5.46
C LEU A 148 -6.86 -3.34 -5.33
N ILE A 149 -6.64 -4.66 -5.35
CA ILE A 149 -7.70 -5.64 -5.15
C ILE A 149 -8.30 -5.51 -3.74
N ALA A 150 -7.45 -5.51 -2.70
CA ALA A 150 -7.91 -5.39 -1.33
C ALA A 150 -8.71 -4.11 -1.10
N ASN A 151 -8.16 -2.94 -1.46
CA ASN A 151 -8.81 -1.65 -1.25
C ASN A 151 -10.11 -1.47 -2.06
N SER A 152 -10.22 -2.12 -3.23
CA SER A 152 -11.45 -2.07 -4.04
C SER A 152 -12.55 -2.99 -3.50
N LEU A 153 -12.19 -4.13 -2.92
CA LEU A 153 -13.14 -5.14 -2.47
C LEU A 153 -13.52 -5.00 -0.98
N MET A 154 -12.65 -4.42 -0.15
CA MET A 154 -12.89 -4.19 1.27
C MET A 154 -14.20 -3.41 1.54
N PRO A 155 -14.52 -2.32 0.81
CA PRO A 155 -15.79 -1.62 0.97
C PRO A 155 -17.00 -2.52 0.73
N VAL A 156 -16.94 -3.40 -0.28
CA VAL A 156 -18.04 -4.33 -0.58
C VAL A 156 -18.26 -5.28 0.60
N MET A 157 -17.20 -5.82 1.16
CA MET A 157 -17.26 -6.73 2.31
C MET A 157 -17.83 -6.04 3.56
N ILE A 158 -17.32 -4.86 3.90
CA ILE A 158 -17.69 -4.16 5.14
C ILE A 158 -19.09 -3.56 5.09
N LEU A 159 -19.51 -3.00 3.95
CA LEU A 159 -20.84 -2.40 3.81
C LEU A 159 -21.97 -3.45 3.81
N ASN A 160 -21.69 -4.66 3.36
CA ASN A 160 -22.67 -5.75 3.36
C ASN A 160 -22.70 -6.58 4.66
N TYR A 161 -21.86 -6.26 5.65
CA TYR A 161 -21.91 -6.93 6.94
C TYR A 161 -23.24 -6.62 7.67
N PRO A 162 -23.95 -7.56 8.32
CA PRO A 162 -23.56 -8.94 8.64
C PRO A 162 -23.95 -10.01 7.60
N ALA A 163 -24.41 -9.64 6.41
CA ALA A 163 -24.78 -10.62 5.41
C ALA A 163 -23.57 -11.52 5.08
N GLN A 164 -23.73 -12.80 5.39
CA GLN A 164 -22.68 -13.81 5.14
C GLN A 164 -23.08 -14.76 4.00
N ASP A 165 -24.30 -14.60 3.51
CA ASP A 165 -24.87 -15.51 2.52
C ASP A 165 -24.50 -15.10 1.10
N GLY A 166 -23.96 -16.04 0.37
CA GLY A 166 -23.62 -15.90 -1.04
C GLY A 166 -22.13 -16.14 -1.35
N LEU A 167 -21.92 -16.76 -2.51
CA LEU A 167 -20.57 -17.11 -2.98
C LEU A 167 -19.63 -15.93 -3.07
N VAL A 168 -20.12 -14.75 -3.42
CA VAL A 168 -19.33 -13.53 -3.55
C VAL A 168 -18.76 -13.11 -2.20
N LEU A 169 -19.60 -12.98 -1.18
CA LEU A 169 -19.14 -12.54 0.16
C LEU A 169 -18.21 -13.57 0.81
N SER A 170 -18.55 -14.86 0.71
CA SER A 170 -17.66 -15.91 1.22
C SER A 170 -16.28 -15.88 0.55
N THR A 171 -16.23 -15.55 -0.75
CA THR A 171 -14.96 -15.38 -1.46
C THR A 171 -14.18 -14.18 -0.93
N LEU A 172 -14.83 -13.05 -0.63
CA LEU A 172 -14.15 -11.86 -0.12
C LEU A 172 -13.51 -12.07 1.24
N TYR A 173 -14.13 -12.89 2.12
CA TYR A 173 -13.61 -13.20 3.47
C TYR A 173 -12.27 -13.94 3.48
N TRP A 174 -11.85 -14.56 2.38
CA TRP A 174 -10.50 -15.13 2.28
C TRP A 174 -9.61 -14.38 1.27
N LEU A 175 -10.18 -13.81 0.21
CA LEU A 175 -9.40 -13.15 -0.84
C LEU A 175 -8.74 -11.87 -0.33
N ILE A 176 -9.47 -11.04 0.43
CA ILE A 176 -8.94 -9.77 0.91
C ILE A 176 -7.80 -10.00 1.93
N PRO A 177 -7.96 -10.85 2.98
CA PRO A 177 -6.85 -11.18 3.87
C PRO A 177 -5.64 -11.80 3.16
N LEU A 178 -5.87 -12.60 2.12
CA LEU A 178 -4.79 -13.14 1.29
C LEU A 178 -4.03 -12.02 0.57
N CYS A 179 -4.73 -11.08 -0.06
CA CYS A 179 -4.11 -9.93 -0.71
C CYS A 179 -3.29 -9.09 0.27
N ASP A 180 -3.80 -8.84 1.48
CA ASP A 180 -3.07 -8.11 2.51
C ASP A 180 -1.85 -8.89 3.03
N THR A 181 -1.97 -10.20 3.18
CA THR A 181 -0.81 -11.05 3.53
C THR A 181 0.27 -10.99 2.46
N ILE A 182 -0.10 -11.08 1.18
CA ILE A 182 0.82 -10.93 0.04
C ILE A 182 1.47 -9.54 0.07
N LYS A 183 0.68 -8.49 0.25
CA LYS A 183 1.16 -7.10 0.36
C LYS A 183 2.28 -6.97 1.39
N TYR A 184 2.06 -7.42 2.62
CA TYR A 184 3.03 -7.31 3.69
C TYR A 184 4.26 -8.20 3.47
N SER A 185 4.07 -9.43 2.98
CA SER A 185 5.17 -10.35 2.69
C SER A 185 6.10 -9.82 1.61
N VAL A 186 5.54 -9.32 0.51
CA VAL A 186 6.31 -8.73 -0.59
C VAL A 186 7.01 -7.45 -0.15
N HIS A 187 6.34 -6.61 0.64
CA HIS A 187 6.92 -5.41 1.22
C HIS A 187 8.16 -5.73 2.08
N GLY A 188 8.02 -6.66 3.03
CA GLY A 188 9.13 -7.08 3.89
C GLY A 188 10.32 -7.65 3.09
N LEU A 189 10.03 -8.49 2.08
CA LEU A 189 11.08 -9.06 1.23
C LEU A 189 11.78 -7.99 0.38
N ALA A 190 11.05 -7.02 -0.16
CA ALA A 190 11.64 -5.91 -0.92
C ALA A 190 12.61 -5.10 -0.05
N TRP A 191 12.27 -4.80 1.19
CA TRP A 191 13.17 -4.12 2.13
C TRP A 191 14.39 -4.94 2.48
N LEU A 192 14.26 -6.26 2.66
CA LEU A 192 15.41 -7.13 2.91
C LEU A 192 16.40 -7.10 1.74
N ILE A 193 15.92 -7.11 0.50
CA ILE A 193 16.78 -7.00 -0.69
C ILE A 193 17.50 -5.65 -0.71
N ILE A 194 16.79 -4.54 -0.44
CA ILE A 194 17.38 -3.20 -0.41
C ILE A 194 18.45 -3.10 0.68
N LEU A 195 18.15 -3.54 1.90
CA LEU A 195 19.09 -3.52 3.02
C LEU A 195 20.34 -4.36 2.74
N THR A 196 20.15 -5.55 2.17
CA THR A 196 21.28 -6.42 1.76
C THR A 196 22.16 -5.74 0.72
N ALA A 197 21.56 -5.08 -0.28
CA ALA A 197 22.30 -4.33 -1.28
C ALA A 197 23.08 -3.16 -0.67
N TRP A 198 22.53 -2.43 0.27
CA TRP A 198 23.21 -1.34 0.98
C TRP A 198 24.38 -1.84 1.84
N VAL A 199 24.16 -2.91 2.62
CA VAL A 199 25.23 -3.51 3.44
C VAL A 199 26.39 -3.96 2.56
N LYS A 200 26.11 -4.61 1.43
CA LYS A 200 27.14 -5.00 0.46
C LYS A 200 27.90 -3.79 -0.08
N GLN A 201 27.21 -2.72 -0.52
CA GLN A 201 27.88 -1.51 -1.01
C GLN A 201 28.78 -0.86 0.06
N LEU A 202 28.32 -0.81 1.30
CA LEU A 202 29.10 -0.28 2.41
C LEU A 202 30.35 -1.12 2.67
N ALA A 203 30.21 -2.44 2.68
CA ALA A 203 31.34 -3.36 2.82
C ALA A 203 32.37 -3.18 1.68
N ASP A 204 31.91 -3.08 0.44
CA ASP A 204 32.81 -2.86 -0.72
C ASP A 204 33.55 -1.53 -0.60
N MET A 205 32.91 -0.45 -0.14
CA MET A 205 33.56 0.84 0.10
C MET A 205 34.62 0.78 1.21
N ILE A 206 34.36 0.08 2.31
CA ILE A 206 35.32 -0.07 3.42
C ILE A 206 36.54 -0.89 2.96
N LEU A 207 36.31 -1.98 2.22
CA LEU A 207 37.38 -2.84 1.75
C LEU A 207 38.26 -2.16 0.68
N SER A 208 37.69 -1.31 -0.16
CA SER A 208 38.46 -0.56 -1.18
C SER A 208 39.39 0.47 -0.53
N ARG A 209 38.94 1.13 0.56
CA ARG A 209 39.78 2.10 1.30
C ARG A 209 40.99 1.47 2.03
N LYS A 210 40.92 0.17 2.34
CA LYS A 210 42.04 -0.54 2.97
C LYS A 210 43.15 -0.98 1.98
N LYS A 211 42.85 -0.88 0.68
CA LYS A 211 43.80 -1.28 -0.40
C LYS A 211 44.51 -0.07 -1.02
N SER A 212 44.08 1.13 -0.73
CA SER A 212 44.73 2.40 -1.09
C SER A 212 45.64 2.89 0.01
#